data_0ef59046b45081a58f08f8ce75b03922
#
_entry.id   0ef59046b45081a58f08f8ce75b03922
#
_cell.length_a   1.000
_cell.length_b   1.000
_cell.length_c   1.000
_cell.angle_alpha   90.00
_cell.angle_beta   90.00
_cell.angle_gamma   90.00
#
_symmetry.space_group_name_H-M   'P 1'
#
loop_
_entity.id
_entity.type
_entity.pdbx_description
1 polymer ?
#
loop_
_entity_poly.entity_id
_entity_poly.type
_entity_poly.pdbx_seq_one_letter_code
_entity_poly.pdbx_strand_id
1 'polypeptide(L)'
;MIQNFLFQNWLQNINVTHYNINRDYEKYAQERDQTISKILLNKKITTLTFKDQVLFENNEILTQSNNPYTVFTPYKNNHLKRLNEQGIKLYNCEIHKDNFAKYTSKALPTLEELGFEKTNLEVLDLPTGTRGGKSLLEKFYKNIKNYSINRNFPSIRGVSYLSVHNRFGTLSIRHLAKLAIEADNDGASTWLSELIWRDFYFQITANFPQISEKKSFKSQFENLQFENDKKKFEAWKNGLTGFPIIDAAMKQINQ
;
A
#
# COMPACT_ATOMS: atom_id res chain seq x y z
N MET A 1 -13.91 -5.85 18.19
CA MET A 1 -14.18 -5.86 19.65
C MET A 1 -12.88 -5.95 20.47
N ILE A 2 -12.03 -6.93 20.28
CA ILE A 2 -10.76 -7.13 21.04
C ILE A 2 -9.80 -5.92 20.90
N GLN A 3 -9.61 -5.38 19.71
CA GLN A 3 -8.72 -4.23 19.48
C GLN A 3 -9.14 -2.98 20.26
N ASN A 4 -10.44 -2.71 20.36
CA ASN A 4 -10.94 -1.56 21.13
C ASN A 4 -10.71 -1.72 22.62
N PHE A 5 -10.82 -2.94 23.15
CA PHE A 5 -10.56 -3.25 24.55
C PHE A 5 -9.07 -3.09 24.90
N LEU A 6 -8.17 -3.62 24.08
CA LEU A 6 -6.73 -3.48 24.26
C LEU A 6 -6.29 -2.01 24.18
N PHE A 7 -6.86 -1.25 23.26
CA PHE A 7 -6.59 0.16 23.09
C PHE A 7 -7.05 0.99 24.30
N GLN A 8 -8.24 0.71 24.83
CA GLN A 8 -8.75 1.40 26.03
C GLN A 8 -7.88 1.13 27.27
N ASN A 9 -7.44 -0.12 27.47
CA ASN A 9 -6.54 -0.49 28.57
C ASN A 9 -5.16 0.20 28.44
N TRP A 10 -4.65 0.31 27.23
CA TRP A 10 -3.39 1.00 26.97
C TRP A 10 -3.49 2.49 27.33
N LEU A 11 -4.58 3.16 26.95
CA LEU A 11 -4.81 4.58 27.27
C LEU A 11 -4.91 4.89 28.76
N GLN A 12 -5.28 3.92 29.60
CA GLN A 12 -5.34 4.12 31.06
C GLN A 12 -3.95 4.27 31.71
N ASN A 13 -2.93 3.74 31.06
CA ASN A 13 -1.57 3.70 31.59
C ASN A 13 -0.67 4.84 31.08
N ILE A 14 -1.17 5.69 30.19
CA ILE A 14 -0.39 6.77 29.55
C ILE A 14 -1.22 8.05 29.56
N ASN A 15 -0.62 9.14 30.05
CA ASN A 15 -1.25 10.46 29.99
C ASN A 15 -1.10 11.02 28.56
N VAL A 16 -2.13 10.82 27.73
CA VAL A 16 -2.15 11.21 26.31
C VAL A 16 -3.09 12.40 26.15
N THR A 17 -2.63 13.46 25.50
CA THR A 17 -3.44 14.63 25.13
C THR A 17 -3.84 14.60 23.64
N HIS A 18 -2.99 14.03 22.79
CA HIS A 18 -3.20 13.95 21.36
C HIS A 18 -2.93 12.54 20.86
N TYR A 19 -3.75 12.09 19.91
CA TYR A 19 -3.60 10.82 19.21
C TYR A 19 -3.48 11.10 17.71
N ASN A 20 -2.33 10.76 17.14
CA ASN A 20 -2.03 10.98 15.73
C ASN A 20 -2.14 9.67 14.98
N ILE A 21 -2.90 9.65 13.88
CA ILE A 21 -3.06 8.49 13.00
C ILE A 21 -2.91 8.88 11.53
N ASN A 22 -2.42 7.93 10.74
CA ASN A 22 -2.45 8.04 9.30
C ASN A 22 -3.79 7.53 8.78
N ARG A 23 -4.39 8.26 7.83
CA ARG A 23 -5.66 7.86 7.23
C ARG A 23 -5.51 6.61 6.39
N ASP A 24 -6.52 5.76 6.46
CA ASP A 24 -6.73 4.64 5.55
C ASP A 24 -8.06 4.80 4.82
N TYR A 25 -8.20 4.21 3.65
CA TYR A 25 -9.30 4.49 2.71
C TYR A 25 -10.28 3.33 2.60
N GLU A 26 -9.96 2.17 3.17
CA GLU A 26 -10.85 1.02 3.22
C GLU A 26 -11.98 1.24 4.23
N LYS A 27 -13.19 0.78 3.92
CA LYS A 27 -14.38 0.94 4.76
C LYS A 27 -14.14 0.48 6.21
N TYR A 28 -13.57 -0.72 6.38
CA TYR A 28 -13.25 -1.24 7.71
C TYR A 28 -12.32 -0.30 8.52
N ALA A 29 -11.28 0.22 7.87
CA ALA A 29 -10.34 1.11 8.52
C ALA A 29 -11.01 2.44 8.91
N GLN A 30 -11.83 3.00 8.04
CA GLN A 30 -12.59 4.22 8.34
C GLN A 30 -13.55 4.03 9.53
N GLU A 31 -14.30 2.93 9.58
CA GLU A 31 -15.21 2.60 10.69
C GLU A 31 -14.45 2.38 12.01
N ARG A 32 -13.31 1.70 11.96
CA ARG A 32 -12.40 1.53 13.10
C ARG A 32 -11.93 2.90 13.62
N ASP A 33 -11.42 3.74 12.74
CA ASP A 33 -10.84 5.04 13.11
C ASP A 33 -11.90 5.99 13.66
N GLN A 34 -13.11 5.99 13.10
CA GLN A 34 -14.26 6.72 13.64
C GLN A 34 -14.64 6.23 15.05
N THR A 35 -14.66 4.92 15.27
CA THR A 35 -14.95 4.33 16.58
C THR A 35 -13.91 4.73 17.62
N ILE A 36 -12.62 4.64 17.25
CA ILE A 36 -11.52 5.04 18.12
C ILE A 36 -11.59 6.55 18.42
N SER A 37 -11.84 7.37 17.42
CA SER A 37 -11.96 8.83 17.60
C SER A 37 -13.10 9.22 18.56
N LYS A 38 -14.24 8.52 18.52
CA LYS A 38 -15.33 8.73 19.50
C LYS A 38 -14.92 8.36 20.93
N ILE A 39 -14.20 7.24 21.10
CA ILE A 39 -13.69 6.82 22.42
C ILE A 39 -12.71 7.86 22.98
N LEU A 40 -11.82 8.37 22.13
CA LEU A 40 -10.83 9.37 22.50
C LEU A 40 -11.47 10.71 22.88
N LEU A 41 -12.47 11.14 22.10
CA LEU A 41 -13.22 12.38 22.37
C LEU A 41 -13.87 12.35 23.76
N ASN A 42 -14.47 11.21 24.14
CA ASN A 42 -15.07 11.03 25.48
C ASN A 42 -14.02 11.13 26.61
N LYS A 43 -12.75 10.87 26.30
CA LYS A 43 -11.62 11.03 27.22
C LYS A 43 -10.92 12.38 27.11
N LYS A 44 -11.46 13.32 26.33
CA LYS A 44 -10.88 14.64 26.02
C LYS A 44 -9.51 14.56 25.33
N ILE A 45 -9.25 13.50 24.57
CA ILE A 45 -8.04 13.32 23.78
C ILE A 45 -8.34 13.74 22.34
N THR A 46 -7.54 14.67 21.81
CA THR A 46 -7.67 15.16 20.44
C THR A 46 -7.12 14.14 19.45
N THR A 47 -7.91 13.76 18.44
CA THR A 47 -7.44 12.92 17.33
C THR A 47 -7.04 13.80 16.14
N LEU A 48 -5.81 13.64 15.66
CA LEU A 48 -5.31 14.26 14.44
C LEU A 48 -5.04 13.20 13.40
N THR A 49 -5.51 13.44 12.16
CA THR A 49 -5.36 12.49 11.06
C THR A 49 -4.48 13.06 9.96
N PHE A 50 -3.60 12.24 9.40
CA PHE A 50 -2.61 12.69 8.42
C PHE A 50 -2.64 11.84 7.15
N LYS A 51 -2.33 12.48 6.02
CA LYS A 51 -2.04 11.81 4.76
C LYS A 51 -0.66 11.17 4.83
N ASP A 52 -0.56 9.89 4.52
CA ASP A 52 0.72 9.17 4.54
C ASP A 52 0.90 8.23 3.35
N GLN A 53 0.04 7.24 3.19
CA GLN A 53 0.22 6.16 2.22
C GLN A 53 0.04 6.55 0.75
N VAL A 54 -0.39 7.75 0.43
CA VAL A 54 -0.61 8.24 -0.92
C VAL A 54 0.08 9.59 -1.15
N LEU A 55 0.36 9.91 -2.39
CA LEU A 55 0.85 11.23 -2.79
C LEU A 55 -0.29 12.25 -2.75
N PHE A 56 -1.44 11.87 -3.29
CA PHE A 56 -2.66 12.67 -3.25
C PHE A 56 -3.83 11.85 -2.71
N GLU A 57 -4.65 12.47 -1.88
CA GLU A 57 -5.87 11.87 -1.35
C GLU A 57 -7.01 11.89 -2.37
N ASN A 58 -8.08 11.15 -2.04
CA ASN A 58 -9.23 10.94 -2.91
C ASN A 58 -9.88 12.24 -3.45
N ASN A 59 -9.83 13.34 -2.70
CA ASN A 59 -10.41 14.62 -3.10
C ASN A 59 -9.40 15.60 -3.69
N GLU A 60 -8.15 15.23 -3.80
CA GLU A 60 -7.10 16.12 -4.33
C GLU A 60 -6.94 16.01 -5.84
N ILE A 61 -7.31 14.86 -6.45
CA ILE A 61 -7.26 14.65 -7.90
C ILE A 61 -8.66 14.34 -8.41
N LEU A 62 -9.34 15.36 -8.91
CA LEU A 62 -10.71 15.28 -9.41
C LEU A 62 -10.79 15.73 -10.87
N THR A 63 -11.85 15.31 -11.56
CA THR A 63 -12.21 15.81 -12.90
C THR A 63 -12.60 17.29 -12.83
N GLN A 64 -12.75 17.94 -13.99
CA GLN A 64 -13.23 19.32 -14.05
C GLN A 64 -14.64 19.51 -13.44
N SER A 65 -15.46 18.47 -13.43
CA SER A 65 -16.78 18.43 -12.80
C SER A 65 -16.75 18.00 -11.33
N ASN A 66 -15.58 18.02 -10.67
CA ASN A 66 -15.37 17.61 -9.28
C ASN A 66 -15.78 16.16 -8.96
N ASN A 67 -15.74 15.27 -9.94
CA ASN A 67 -15.98 13.85 -9.75
C ASN A 67 -14.68 13.06 -9.68
N PRO A 68 -14.64 11.91 -8.98
CA PRO A 68 -13.49 11.02 -9.00
C PRO A 68 -13.27 10.45 -10.41
N TYR A 69 -12.01 10.27 -10.76
CA TYR A 69 -11.64 9.57 -11.99
C TYR A 69 -11.95 8.08 -11.88
N THR A 70 -12.50 7.51 -12.96
CA THR A 70 -12.75 6.07 -13.12
C THR A 70 -11.87 5.42 -14.16
N VAL A 71 -11.03 6.22 -14.85
CA VAL A 71 -10.08 5.80 -15.88
C VAL A 71 -8.70 6.31 -15.54
N PHE A 72 -7.70 5.45 -15.64
CA PHE A 72 -6.34 5.75 -15.17
C PHE A 72 -5.63 6.86 -15.95
N THR A 73 -5.65 6.82 -17.28
CA THR A 73 -4.86 7.76 -18.10
C THR A 73 -5.16 9.22 -17.79
N PRO A 74 -6.42 9.69 -17.78
CA PRO A 74 -6.72 11.07 -17.42
C PRO A 74 -6.39 11.37 -15.94
N TYR A 75 -6.56 10.40 -15.03
CA TYR A 75 -6.12 10.52 -13.64
C TYR A 75 -4.61 10.77 -13.56
N LYS A 76 -3.80 9.91 -14.20
CA LYS A 76 -2.34 10.03 -14.23
C LYS A 76 -1.90 11.40 -14.75
N ASN A 77 -2.49 11.87 -15.84
CA ASN A 77 -2.13 13.16 -16.43
C ASN A 77 -2.38 14.32 -15.45
N ASN A 78 -3.52 14.33 -14.77
CA ASN A 78 -3.83 15.34 -13.76
C ASN A 78 -2.95 15.19 -12.52
N HIS A 79 -2.68 13.97 -12.09
CA HIS A 79 -1.78 13.67 -10.98
C HIS A 79 -0.35 14.20 -11.23
N LEU A 80 0.22 13.91 -12.41
CA LEU A 80 1.54 14.42 -12.81
C LEU A 80 1.58 15.95 -12.91
N LYS A 81 0.53 16.56 -13.46
CA LYS A 81 0.40 18.02 -13.51
C LYS A 81 0.47 18.61 -12.10
N ARG A 82 -0.35 18.10 -11.18
CA ARG A 82 -0.36 18.56 -9.78
C ARG A 82 0.97 18.30 -9.07
N LEU A 83 1.58 17.16 -9.34
CA LEU A 83 2.86 16.81 -8.76
C LEU A 83 3.95 17.80 -9.18
N ASN A 84 3.95 18.22 -10.45
CA ASN A 84 4.88 19.24 -10.96
C ASN A 84 4.61 20.63 -10.35
N GLU A 85 3.34 20.99 -10.13
CA GLU A 85 2.96 22.29 -9.54
C GLU A 85 3.31 22.38 -8.05
N GLN A 86 3.10 21.31 -7.28
CA GLN A 86 3.23 21.32 -5.81
C GLN A 86 4.59 20.79 -5.32
N GLY A 87 5.27 19.99 -6.14
CA GLY A 87 6.46 19.25 -5.73
C GLY A 87 6.17 18.15 -4.70
N ILE A 88 7.22 17.52 -4.22
CA ILE A 88 7.16 16.49 -3.18
C ILE A 88 7.86 16.97 -1.92
N LYS A 89 7.10 17.14 -0.84
CA LYS A 89 7.66 17.47 0.48
C LYS A 89 8.06 16.18 1.20
N LEU A 90 9.33 16.07 1.55
CA LEU A 90 9.84 15.04 2.46
C LEU A 90 9.88 15.58 3.89
N TYR A 91 9.61 14.71 4.86
CA TYR A 91 9.65 15.03 6.28
C TYR A 91 10.85 14.33 6.91
N ASN A 92 11.72 15.11 7.57
CA ASN A 92 12.83 14.56 8.33
C ASN A 92 12.42 14.40 9.79
N CYS A 93 12.18 13.16 10.21
CA CYS A 93 11.77 12.86 11.60
C CYS A 93 12.95 12.79 12.58
N GLU A 94 14.20 12.69 12.11
CA GLU A 94 15.38 12.54 12.97
C GLU A 94 15.66 13.79 13.80
N ILE A 95 15.29 14.97 13.30
CA ILE A 95 15.45 16.24 14.03
C ILE A 95 14.58 16.33 15.29
N HIS A 96 13.61 15.43 15.45
CA HIS A 96 12.66 15.40 16.56
C HIS A 96 12.85 14.22 17.50
N LYS A 97 13.93 13.44 17.35
CA LYS A 97 14.17 12.23 18.15
C LYS A 97 14.20 12.48 19.66
N ASP A 98 14.62 13.66 20.07
CA ASP A 98 14.72 14.01 21.49
C ASP A 98 13.35 14.30 22.12
N ASN A 99 12.30 14.45 21.31
CA ASN A 99 10.92 14.63 21.74
C ASN A 99 10.21 13.30 22.05
N PHE A 100 10.85 12.16 21.78
CA PHE A 100 10.24 10.86 22.08
C PHE A 100 10.24 10.59 23.58
N ALA A 101 9.10 10.06 24.06
CA ALA A 101 8.99 9.63 25.44
C ALA A 101 9.99 8.50 25.75
N LYS A 102 10.65 8.59 26.89
CA LYS A 102 11.49 7.50 27.37
C LYS A 102 10.59 6.38 27.91
N TYR A 103 10.66 5.23 27.29
CA TYR A 103 9.85 4.06 27.64
C TYR A 103 10.72 2.81 27.73
N THR A 104 10.49 2.01 28.75
CA THR A 104 11.16 0.70 28.87
C THR A 104 10.57 -0.23 27.83
N SER A 105 11.38 -0.64 26.86
CA SER A 105 10.93 -1.54 25.81
C SER A 105 10.51 -2.90 26.37
N LYS A 106 9.39 -3.42 25.88
CA LYS A 106 9.00 -4.82 26.10
C LYS A 106 9.42 -5.63 24.88
N ALA A 107 9.70 -6.91 25.07
CA ALA A 107 9.91 -7.81 23.95
C ALA A 107 8.67 -7.82 23.05
N LEU A 108 8.90 -7.76 21.75
CA LEU A 108 7.82 -7.94 20.78
C LEU A 108 7.46 -9.44 20.73
N PRO A 109 6.17 -9.77 20.58
CA PRO A 109 5.77 -11.16 20.37
C PRO A 109 6.38 -11.69 19.07
N THR A 110 6.72 -12.97 19.05
CA THR A 110 7.14 -13.68 17.84
C THR A 110 5.93 -13.93 16.92
N LEU A 111 6.19 -14.29 15.67
CA LEU A 111 5.11 -14.64 14.73
C LEU A 111 4.34 -15.88 15.21
N GLU A 112 5.03 -16.87 15.77
CA GLU A 112 4.44 -18.07 16.34
C GLU A 112 3.51 -17.73 17.53
N GLU A 113 3.93 -16.85 18.43
CA GLU A 113 3.09 -16.37 19.55
C GLU A 113 1.85 -15.61 19.04
N LEU A 114 1.92 -15.01 17.85
CA LEU A 114 0.79 -14.37 17.17
C LEU A 114 -0.07 -15.36 16.38
N GLY A 115 0.27 -16.64 16.35
CA GLY A 115 -0.48 -17.70 15.68
C GLY A 115 -0.15 -17.87 14.20
N PHE A 116 0.96 -17.31 13.72
CA PHE A 116 1.42 -17.52 12.35
C PHE A 116 2.26 -18.80 12.25
N GLU A 117 1.96 -19.62 11.27
CA GLU A 117 2.77 -20.78 10.93
C GLU A 117 4.08 -20.37 10.25
N LYS A 118 5.12 -21.18 10.44
CA LYS A 118 6.38 -20.98 9.76
C LYS A 118 6.19 -21.18 8.25
N THR A 119 6.74 -20.29 7.45
CA THR A 119 6.66 -20.32 5.99
C THR A 119 8.05 -20.49 5.37
N ASN A 120 8.07 -20.73 4.05
CA ASN A 120 9.31 -20.80 3.25
C ASN A 120 9.69 -19.45 2.62
N LEU A 121 9.12 -18.33 3.08
CA LEU A 121 9.36 -17.01 2.49
C LEU A 121 10.83 -16.57 2.53
N GLU A 122 11.63 -17.16 3.40
CA GLU A 122 13.08 -16.90 3.49
C GLU A 122 13.81 -17.20 2.16
N VAL A 123 13.31 -18.19 1.37
CA VAL A 123 13.92 -18.54 0.06
C VAL A 123 13.68 -17.48 -1.01
N LEU A 124 12.74 -16.54 -0.80
CA LEU A 124 12.42 -15.50 -1.78
C LEU A 124 13.45 -14.36 -1.84
N ASP A 125 14.46 -14.35 -0.95
CA ASP A 125 15.47 -13.27 -0.84
C ASP A 125 14.81 -11.87 -0.81
N LEU A 126 13.74 -11.73 -0.02
CA LEU A 126 13.03 -10.47 0.22
C LEU A 126 13.36 -9.96 1.62
N PRO A 127 14.42 -9.17 1.77
CA PRO A 127 14.83 -8.65 3.06
C PRO A 127 13.73 -7.75 3.65
N THR A 128 13.44 -7.90 4.95
CA THR A 128 12.34 -7.25 5.64
C THR A 128 12.74 -5.93 6.31
N GLY A 129 11.73 -5.17 6.77
CA GLY A 129 11.91 -3.93 7.49
C GLY A 129 12.51 -2.80 6.64
N THR A 130 12.77 -1.66 7.27
CA THR A 130 13.30 -0.47 6.58
C THR A 130 14.68 -0.71 5.96
N ARG A 131 15.55 -1.48 6.61
CA ARG A 131 16.89 -1.81 6.07
C ARG A 131 16.77 -2.66 4.80
N GLY A 132 15.89 -3.66 4.82
CA GLY A 132 15.63 -4.50 3.66
C GLY A 132 15.07 -3.71 2.50
N GLY A 133 14.08 -2.84 2.76
CA GLY A 133 13.52 -1.96 1.75
C GLY A 133 14.55 -1.02 1.12
N LYS A 134 15.42 -0.41 1.92
CA LYS A 134 16.51 0.44 1.41
C LYS A 134 17.47 -0.37 0.52
N SER A 135 17.87 -1.56 0.94
CA SER A 135 18.77 -2.41 0.14
C SER A 135 18.16 -2.81 -1.21
N LEU A 136 16.86 -3.18 -1.23
CA LEU A 136 16.16 -3.47 -2.49
C LEU A 136 16.03 -2.24 -3.38
N LEU A 137 15.71 -1.09 -2.80
CA LEU A 137 15.61 0.17 -3.52
C LEU A 137 16.94 0.55 -4.17
N GLU A 138 18.05 0.45 -3.45
CA GLU A 138 19.39 0.75 -3.96
C GLU A 138 19.78 -0.19 -5.13
N LYS A 139 19.50 -1.49 -5.00
CA LYS A 139 19.72 -2.47 -6.07
C LYS A 139 18.89 -2.14 -7.32
N PHE A 140 17.60 -1.84 -7.12
CA PHE A 140 16.68 -1.49 -8.20
C PHE A 140 17.06 -0.17 -8.88
N TYR A 141 17.39 0.87 -8.10
CA TYR A 141 17.67 2.21 -8.60
C TYR A 141 18.87 2.24 -9.56
N LYS A 142 19.89 1.40 -9.34
CA LYS A 142 21.04 1.26 -10.25
C LYS A 142 20.63 0.85 -11.67
N ASN A 143 19.51 0.14 -11.80
CA ASN A 143 19.03 -0.41 -13.07
C ASN A 143 17.68 0.19 -13.51
N ILE A 144 17.19 1.24 -12.84
CA ILE A 144 15.86 1.80 -13.05
C ILE A 144 15.61 2.22 -14.50
N LYS A 145 16.65 2.67 -15.21
CA LYS A 145 16.56 3.05 -16.63
C LYS A 145 16.04 1.95 -17.55
N ASN A 146 16.28 0.69 -17.18
CA ASN A 146 15.86 -0.47 -17.97
C ASN A 146 14.48 -1.01 -17.55
N TYR A 147 13.83 -0.40 -16.56
CA TYR A 147 12.59 -0.91 -15.98
C TYR A 147 11.46 -1.01 -17.01
N SER A 148 11.29 -0.02 -17.89
CA SER A 148 10.25 -0.01 -18.92
C SER A 148 10.27 -1.24 -19.83
N ILE A 149 11.45 -1.80 -20.06
CA ILE A 149 11.65 -3.00 -20.89
C ILE A 149 11.64 -4.26 -20.00
N ASN A 150 12.50 -4.30 -19.00
CA ASN A 150 12.78 -5.51 -18.21
C ASN A 150 11.56 -6.03 -17.44
N ARG A 151 10.64 -5.14 -17.03
CA ARG A 151 9.40 -5.51 -16.34
C ARG A 151 8.50 -6.46 -17.13
N ASN A 152 8.64 -6.48 -18.45
CA ASN A 152 7.80 -7.31 -19.33
C ASN A 152 8.30 -8.75 -19.45
N PHE A 153 9.47 -9.07 -18.94
CA PHE A 153 10.10 -10.38 -19.07
C PHE A 153 10.20 -11.07 -17.71
N PRO A 154 9.35 -12.07 -17.41
CA PRO A 154 9.38 -12.79 -16.12
C PRO A 154 10.73 -13.46 -15.80
N SER A 155 11.52 -13.80 -16.82
CA SER A 155 12.86 -14.38 -16.68
C SER A 155 13.94 -13.37 -16.23
N ILE A 156 13.63 -12.06 -16.26
CA ILE A 156 14.55 -11.00 -15.86
C ILE A 156 14.13 -10.48 -14.48
N ARG A 157 15.08 -10.40 -13.54
CA ARG A 157 14.85 -9.71 -12.27
C ARG A 157 14.81 -8.19 -12.47
N GLY A 158 13.78 -7.70 -13.19
CA GLY A 158 13.65 -6.32 -13.66
C GLY A 158 12.71 -5.44 -12.86
N VAL A 159 11.97 -6.00 -11.89
CA VAL A 159 11.02 -5.26 -11.04
C VAL A 159 11.66 -4.82 -9.72
N SER A 160 11.01 -3.89 -9.02
CA SER A 160 11.57 -3.30 -7.79
C SER A 160 11.51 -4.21 -6.56
N TYR A 161 10.60 -5.18 -6.51
CA TYR A 161 10.26 -6.00 -5.33
C TYR A 161 9.87 -5.20 -4.08
N LEU A 162 9.38 -3.96 -4.26
CA LEU A 162 9.04 -3.05 -3.16
C LEU A 162 7.57 -3.10 -2.74
N SER A 163 6.75 -3.98 -3.31
CA SER A 163 5.31 -4.05 -3.01
C SER A 163 5.03 -4.29 -1.53
N VAL A 164 5.76 -5.21 -0.90
CA VAL A 164 5.68 -5.50 0.55
C VAL A 164 6.06 -4.26 1.36
N HIS A 165 7.14 -3.58 1.00
CA HIS A 165 7.60 -2.37 1.67
C HIS A 165 6.62 -1.21 1.53
N ASN A 166 5.97 -1.08 0.36
CA ASN A 166 4.90 -0.10 0.14
C ASN A 166 3.64 -0.44 0.94
N ARG A 167 3.32 -1.73 1.09
CA ARG A 167 2.16 -2.18 1.89
C ARG A 167 2.33 -1.87 3.37
N PHE A 168 3.52 -2.12 3.92
CA PHE A 168 3.82 -1.92 5.34
C PHE A 168 4.42 -0.55 5.67
N GLY A 169 4.58 0.34 4.68
CA GLY A 169 5.11 1.69 4.90
C GLY A 169 6.55 1.74 5.41
N THR A 170 7.34 0.68 5.18
CA THR A 170 8.77 0.65 5.57
C THR A 170 9.64 1.54 4.68
N LEU A 171 9.10 1.98 3.54
CA LEU A 171 9.63 3.03 2.68
C LEU A 171 8.55 4.08 2.43
N SER A 172 8.94 5.34 2.40
CA SER A 172 8.01 6.43 2.11
C SER A 172 7.68 6.50 0.63
N ILE A 173 6.38 6.47 0.28
CA ILE A 173 5.92 6.64 -1.11
C ILE A 173 6.40 7.96 -1.71
N ARG A 174 6.50 9.03 -0.90
CA ARG A 174 7.02 10.34 -1.32
C ARG A 174 8.49 10.26 -1.71
N HIS A 175 9.27 9.50 -0.95
CA HIS A 175 10.69 9.30 -1.26
C HIS A 175 10.86 8.52 -2.57
N LEU A 176 10.08 7.45 -2.77
CA LEU A 176 10.11 6.65 -4.00
C LEU A 176 9.72 7.49 -5.23
N ALA A 177 8.65 8.26 -5.14
CA ALA A 177 8.21 9.13 -6.23
C ALA A 177 9.24 10.24 -6.55
N LYS A 178 9.85 10.83 -5.51
CA LYS A 178 10.92 11.82 -5.69
C LYS A 178 12.12 11.24 -6.42
N LEU A 179 12.58 10.04 -6.02
CA LEU A 179 13.69 9.35 -6.70
C LEU A 179 13.36 9.02 -8.16
N ALA A 180 12.10 8.64 -8.46
CA ALA A 180 11.68 8.38 -9.83
C ALA A 180 11.73 9.65 -10.70
N ILE A 181 11.33 10.81 -10.15
CA ILE A 181 11.39 12.10 -10.85
C ILE A 181 12.86 12.52 -11.05
N GLU A 182 13.69 12.41 -10.03
CA GLU A 182 15.10 12.79 -10.08
C GLU A 182 15.94 11.94 -11.04
N ALA A 183 15.55 10.69 -11.27
CA ALA A 183 16.23 9.80 -12.21
C ALA A 183 16.04 10.20 -13.69
N ASP A 184 14.94 10.89 -14.01
CA ASP A 184 14.63 11.54 -15.29
C ASP A 184 14.94 10.69 -16.54
N ASN A 185 14.40 9.49 -16.60
CA ASN A 185 14.53 8.59 -17.74
C ASN A 185 13.25 7.74 -17.93
N ASP A 186 13.11 7.06 -19.07
CA ASP A 186 11.91 6.30 -19.45
C ASP A 186 11.55 5.20 -18.46
N GLY A 187 12.56 4.50 -17.93
CA GLY A 187 12.33 3.45 -16.94
C GLY A 187 11.77 4.03 -15.63
N ALA A 188 12.34 5.14 -15.16
CA ALA A 188 11.88 5.83 -13.97
C ALA A 188 10.48 6.43 -14.15
N SER A 189 10.19 7.02 -15.30
CA SER A 189 8.86 7.54 -15.64
C SER A 189 7.81 6.43 -15.68
N THR A 190 8.18 5.26 -16.21
CA THR A 190 7.32 4.07 -16.18
C THR A 190 7.10 3.60 -14.74
N TRP A 191 8.13 3.56 -13.91
CA TRP A 191 8.00 3.17 -12.51
C TRP A 191 7.17 4.18 -11.69
N LEU A 192 7.35 5.48 -11.92
CA LEU A 192 6.49 6.51 -11.33
C LEU A 192 5.02 6.29 -11.68
N SER A 193 4.74 5.89 -12.93
CA SER A 193 3.39 5.54 -13.36
C SER A 193 2.79 4.39 -12.53
N GLU A 194 3.59 3.41 -12.12
CA GLU A 194 3.11 2.31 -11.24
C GLU A 194 2.82 2.80 -9.81
N LEU A 195 3.60 3.75 -9.31
CA LEU A 195 3.30 4.39 -8.02
C LEU A 195 2.00 5.21 -8.09
N ILE A 196 1.74 5.86 -9.23
CA ILE A 196 0.48 6.58 -9.48
C ILE A 196 -0.70 5.60 -9.65
N TRP A 197 -0.50 4.41 -10.24
CA TRP A 197 -1.51 3.35 -10.26
C TRP A 197 -1.96 2.95 -8.86
N ARG A 198 -1.02 2.86 -7.92
CA ARG A 198 -1.32 2.59 -6.52
C ARG A 198 -2.22 3.67 -5.92
N ASP A 199 -1.90 4.95 -6.11
CA ASP A 199 -2.72 6.07 -5.64
C ASP A 199 -4.12 6.05 -6.29
N PHE A 200 -4.19 5.72 -7.59
CA PHE A 200 -5.45 5.58 -8.31
C PHE A 200 -6.35 4.51 -7.68
N TYR A 201 -5.81 3.34 -7.32
CA TYR A 201 -6.60 2.31 -6.68
C TYR A 201 -7.03 2.68 -5.26
N PHE A 202 -6.23 3.42 -4.50
CA PHE A 202 -6.68 3.99 -3.22
C PHE A 202 -7.84 4.97 -3.41
N GLN A 203 -7.77 5.83 -4.41
CA GLN A 203 -8.84 6.76 -4.75
C GLN A 203 -10.11 6.00 -5.19
N ILE A 204 -9.98 4.94 -5.98
CA ILE A 204 -11.12 4.08 -6.36
C ILE A 204 -11.75 3.45 -5.11
N THR A 205 -10.97 2.86 -4.23
CA THR A 205 -11.47 2.24 -2.98
C THR A 205 -12.18 3.26 -2.09
N ALA A 206 -11.63 4.47 -1.98
CA ALA A 206 -12.20 5.52 -1.14
C ALA A 206 -13.54 6.05 -1.67
N ASN A 207 -13.68 6.20 -2.99
CA ASN A 207 -14.88 6.78 -3.61
C ASN A 207 -15.93 5.73 -4.01
N PHE A 208 -15.55 4.45 -4.09
CA PHE A 208 -16.43 3.34 -4.48
C PHE A 208 -16.38 2.21 -3.44
N PRO A 209 -16.82 2.46 -2.19
CA PRO A 209 -16.66 1.52 -1.07
C PRO A 209 -17.37 0.18 -1.30
N GLN A 210 -18.37 0.10 -2.21
CA GLN A 210 -19.03 -1.14 -2.58
C GLN A 210 -18.06 -2.22 -3.09
N ILE A 211 -16.90 -1.85 -3.63
CA ILE A 211 -15.88 -2.80 -4.09
C ILE A 211 -15.35 -3.62 -2.90
N SER A 212 -15.16 -2.99 -1.74
CA SER A 212 -14.76 -3.65 -0.50
C SER A 212 -15.85 -4.59 0.04
N GLU A 213 -17.09 -4.44 -0.42
CA GLU A 213 -18.24 -5.30 -0.09
C GLU A 213 -18.44 -6.43 -1.10
N LYS A 214 -17.46 -6.72 -1.96
CA LYS A 214 -17.51 -7.74 -3.02
C LYS A 214 -18.57 -7.47 -4.09
N LYS A 215 -19.00 -6.24 -4.27
CA LYS A 215 -19.88 -5.80 -5.36
C LYS A 215 -19.05 -5.32 -6.54
N SER A 216 -19.60 -5.41 -7.73
CA SER A 216 -18.93 -4.97 -8.95
C SER A 216 -18.69 -3.46 -8.93
N PHE A 217 -17.52 -3.02 -9.45
CA PHE A 217 -17.22 -1.60 -9.63
C PHE A 217 -18.28 -0.89 -10.48
N LYS A 218 -18.70 -1.53 -11.57
CA LYS A 218 -19.80 -1.08 -12.42
C LYS A 218 -20.96 -2.06 -12.28
N SER A 219 -22.11 -1.59 -11.82
CA SER A 219 -23.30 -2.40 -11.54
C SER A 219 -23.79 -3.23 -12.74
N GLN A 220 -23.54 -2.76 -13.98
CA GLN A 220 -23.89 -3.50 -15.21
C GLN A 220 -23.19 -4.88 -15.32
N PHE A 221 -22.09 -5.09 -14.59
CA PHE A 221 -21.36 -6.36 -14.60
C PHE A 221 -21.70 -7.26 -13.39
N GLU A 222 -22.65 -6.86 -12.53
CA GLU A 222 -23.01 -7.63 -11.33
C GLU A 222 -23.55 -9.01 -11.67
N ASN A 223 -24.31 -9.11 -12.77
CA ASN A 223 -24.96 -10.35 -13.20
C ASN A 223 -24.18 -11.09 -14.30
N LEU A 224 -22.88 -10.79 -14.46
CA LEU A 224 -22.07 -11.48 -15.46
C LEU A 224 -21.97 -12.98 -15.11
N GLN A 225 -22.40 -13.83 -16.04
CA GLN A 225 -22.30 -15.27 -15.83
C GLN A 225 -20.90 -15.76 -16.16
N PHE A 226 -20.28 -16.43 -15.19
CA PHE A 226 -19.01 -17.12 -15.36
C PHE A 226 -19.25 -18.62 -15.37
N GLU A 227 -18.46 -19.35 -16.13
CA GLU A 227 -18.56 -20.82 -16.24
C GLU A 227 -18.37 -21.51 -14.89
N ASN A 228 -17.50 -20.98 -14.01
CA ASN A 228 -17.21 -21.48 -12.65
C ASN A 228 -16.90 -22.99 -12.60
N ASP A 229 -16.26 -23.53 -13.64
CA ASP A 229 -15.86 -24.93 -13.69
C ASP A 229 -14.77 -25.23 -12.65
N LYS A 230 -15.10 -26.10 -11.69
CA LYS A 230 -14.19 -26.47 -10.60
C LYS A 230 -12.92 -27.16 -11.10
N LYS A 231 -12.97 -27.97 -12.15
CA LYS A 231 -11.79 -28.67 -12.68
C LYS A 231 -10.83 -27.68 -13.33
N LYS A 232 -11.35 -26.73 -14.12
CA LYS A 232 -10.54 -25.67 -14.71
C LYS A 232 -9.92 -24.77 -13.66
N PHE A 233 -10.67 -24.45 -12.61
CA PHE A 233 -10.16 -23.65 -11.48
C PHE A 233 -9.03 -24.38 -10.72
N GLU A 234 -9.19 -25.68 -10.41
CA GLU A 234 -8.14 -26.47 -9.78
C GLU A 234 -6.91 -26.64 -10.68
N ALA A 235 -7.09 -26.81 -11.99
CA ALA A 235 -5.98 -26.85 -12.96
C ALA A 235 -5.21 -25.51 -12.96
N TRP A 236 -5.90 -24.38 -12.97
CA TRP A 236 -5.28 -23.06 -12.87
C TRP A 236 -4.54 -22.89 -11.55
N LYS A 237 -5.19 -23.17 -10.43
CA LYS A 237 -4.61 -23.04 -9.07
C LYS A 237 -3.32 -23.86 -8.90
N ASN A 238 -3.26 -25.05 -9.51
CA ASN A 238 -2.11 -25.96 -9.40
C ASN A 238 -1.07 -25.76 -10.53
N GLY A 239 -1.24 -24.78 -11.41
CA GLY A 239 -0.33 -24.55 -12.55
C GLY A 239 -0.31 -25.69 -13.55
N LEU A 240 -1.49 -26.23 -13.88
CA LEU A 240 -1.73 -27.37 -14.77
C LEU A 240 -2.70 -27.01 -15.90
N THR A 241 -2.70 -25.77 -16.35
CA THR A 241 -3.60 -25.29 -17.43
C THR A 241 -3.15 -25.71 -18.82
N GLY A 242 -1.86 -26.06 -18.98
CA GLY A 242 -1.22 -26.30 -20.28
C GLY A 242 -0.71 -25.02 -20.95
N PHE A 243 -0.89 -23.84 -20.33
CA PHE A 243 -0.33 -22.57 -20.79
C PHE A 243 0.95 -22.27 -20.00
N PRO A 244 2.15 -22.40 -20.62
CA PRO A 244 3.42 -22.38 -19.85
C PRO A 244 3.64 -21.16 -18.96
N ILE A 245 3.26 -19.96 -19.43
CA ILE A 245 3.45 -18.72 -18.66
C ILE A 245 2.49 -18.65 -17.47
N ILE A 246 1.26 -19.15 -17.60
CA ILE A 246 0.29 -19.22 -16.50
C ILE A 246 0.74 -20.25 -15.49
N ASP A 247 1.12 -21.44 -15.96
CA ASP A 247 1.55 -22.54 -15.11
C ASP A 247 2.82 -22.18 -14.34
N ALA A 248 3.76 -21.47 -14.96
CA ALA A 248 4.96 -20.97 -14.29
C ALA A 248 4.62 -19.99 -13.16
N ALA A 249 3.72 -19.04 -13.40
CA ALA A 249 3.29 -18.07 -12.39
C ALA A 249 2.60 -18.75 -11.20
N MET A 250 1.69 -19.70 -11.47
CA MET A 250 1.00 -20.43 -10.40
C MET A 250 1.92 -21.36 -9.62
N LYS A 251 2.88 -22.00 -10.28
CA LYS A 251 3.92 -22.82 -9.60
C LYS A 251 4.79 -21.95 -8.69
N GLN A 252 5.13 -20.73 -9.11
CA GLN A 252 5.89 -19.81 -8.25
C GLN A 252 5.10 -19.41 -6.99
N ILE A 253 3.78 -19.27 -7.08
CA ILE A 253 2.94 -18.96 -5.92
C ILE A 253 2.82 -20.15 -4.97
N ASN A 254 2.85 -21.38 -5.50
CA ASN A 254 2.66 -22.62 -4.74
C ASN A 254 3.97 -23.17 -4.11
N GLN A 255 5.12 -22.57 -4.39
CA GLN A 255 6.41 -22.92 -3.79
C GLN A 255 6.62 -22.24 -2.44
#